data_dfa09ee7a6551c2887ba369075d48c0e
#
_entry.id   dfa09ee7a6551c2887ba369075d48c0e
#
_cell.length_a   1.000
_cell.length_b   1.000
_cell.length_c   1.000
_cell.angle_alpha   90.00
_cell.angle_beta   90.00
_cell.angle_gamma   90.00
#
_symmetry.space_group_name_H-M   'P 1'
#
loop_
_entity.id
_entity.type
_entity.pdbx_description
1 polymer ?
#
loop_
_entity_poly.entity_id
_entity_poly.type
_entity_poly.pdbx_seq_one_letter_code
_entity_poly.pdbx_strand_id
1 'polypeptide(L)'
;MAVLSPEDRAFWEENGYVIIHDAVPRENLAAVVDAIWDFLAVDRTDPESWYKAPISKAGMLEMYPHQALWDNRQHPKVYEAFSEIWGTKELWVSFDRANMNPPARP
;
A
#
# COMPACT_ATOMS: atom_id res chain seq x y z
N MET A 1 17.49 14.76 3.20
CA MET A 1 17.09 15.06 1.82
C MET A 1 15.59 15.03 1.68
N ALA A 2 15.06 15.97 0.90
CA ALA A 2 13.60 16.01 0.66
C ALA A 2 13.17 14.85 -0.22
N VAL A 3 11.99 14.29 0.06
CA VAL A 3 11.36 13.26 -0.75
C VAL A 3 10.61 13.89 -1.93
N LEU A 4 9.90 14.99 -1.69
CA LEU A 4 9.21 15.73 -2.75
C LEU A 4 10.16 16.70 -3.41
N SER A 5 10.22 16.65 -4.75
CA SER A 5 10.90 17.68 -5.53
C SER A 5 10.08 18.97 -5.55
N PRO A 6 10.66 20.12 -5.97
CA PRO A 6 9.87 21.33 -6.17
C PRO A 6 8.71 21.13 -7.16
N GLU A 7 8.92 20.30 -8.19
CA GLU A 7 7.87 19.94 -9.15
C GLU A 7 6.76 19.12 -8.53
N ASP A 8 7.12 18.15 -7.66
CA ASP A 8 6.14 17.36 -6.93
C ASP A 8 5.28 18.23 -6.04
N ARG A 9 5.91 19.17 -5.34
CA ARG A 9 5.20 20.08 -4.44
C ARG A 9 4.24 20.99 -5.20
N ALA A 10 4.68 21.54 -6.31
CA ALA A 10 3.84 22.36 -7.18
C ALA A 10 2.66 21.56 -7.71
N PHE A 11 2.92 20.31 -8.12
CA PHE A 11 1.86 19.40 -8.60
C PHE A 11 0.84 19.11 -7.52
N TRP A 12 1.30 18.84 -6.29
CA TRP A 12 0.42 18.62 -5.14
C TRP A 12 -0.48 19.82 -4.89
N GLU A 13 0.09 21.01 -4.88
CA GLU A 13 -0.66 22.25 -4.61
C GLU A 13 -1.70 22.52 -5.69
N GLU A 14 -1.39 22.23 -6.94
CA GLU A 14 -2.29 22.48 -8.06
C GLU A 14 -3.39 21.40 -8.16
N ASN A 15 -3.05 20.13 -7.94
CA ASN A 15 -3.92 19.01 -8.27
C ASN A 15 -4.54 18.30 -7.07
N GLY A 16 -4.04 18.51 -5.86
CA GLY A 16 -4.54 17.86 -4.66
C GLY A 16 -4.09 16.41 -4.48
N TYR A 17 -3.16 15.94 -5.29
CA TYR A 17 -2.52 14.65 -5.12
C TYR A 17 -1.11 14.69 -5.69
N VAL A 18 -0.29 13.71 -5.35
CA VAL A 18 1.05 13.53 -5.90
C VAL A 18 1.42 12.06 -5.84
N ILE A 19 2.18 11.61 -6.84
CA ILE A 19 2.68 10.24 -6.89
C ILE A 19 4.18 10.27 -6.65
N ILE A 20 4.63 9.54 -5.64
CA ILE A 20 6.03 9.41 -5.31
C ILE A 20 6.49 8.02 -5.73
N HIS A 21 7.37 7.99 -6.72
CA HIS A 21 7.88 6.72 -7.24
C HIS A 21 8.93 6.13 -6.31
N ASP A 22 8.98 4.80 -6.28
CA ASP A 22 9.96 4.05 -5.49
C ASP A 22 10.00 4.45 -4.02
N ALA A 23 8.81 4.67 -3.43
CA ALA A 23 8.71 5.12 -2.04
C ALA A 23 9.19 4.08 -1.04
N VAL A 24 9.05 2.80 -1.36
CA VAL A 24 9.51 1.69 -0.51
C VAL A 24 10.34 0.71 -1.32
N PRO A 25 11.26 -0.04 -0.68
CA PRO A 25 12.06 -1.05 -1.38
C PRO A 25 11.20 -2.17 -1.96
N ARG A 26 11.68 -2.79 -3.03
CA ARG A 26 10.95 -3.90 -3.68
C ARG A 26 10.72 -5.08 -2.76
N GLU A 27 11.66 -5.37 -1.87
CA GLU A 27 11.52 -6.45 -0.88
C GLU A 27 10.35 -6.19 0.08
N ASN A 28 10.07 -4.94 0.40
CA ASN A 28 8.90 -4.59 1.21
C ASN A 28 7.61 -4.86 0.45
N LEU A 29 7.59 -4.54 -0.84
CA LEU A 29 6.43 -4.80 -1.70
C LEU A 29 6.20 -6.30 -1.85
N ALA A 30 7.26 -7.06 -2.09
CA ALA A 30 7.18 -8.51 -2.19
C ALA A 30 6.65 -9.15 -0.90
N ALA A 31 7.08 -8.64 0.25
CA ALA A 31 6.60 -9.12 1.54
C ALA A 31 5.09 -8.89 1.71
N VAL A 32 4.56 -7.75 1.27
CA VAL A 32 3.12 -7.48 1.30
C VAL A 32 2.37 -8.42 0.36
N VAL A 33 2.87 -8.62 -0.85
CA VAL A 33 2.24 -9.53 -1.81
C VAL A 33 2.21 -10.96 -1.27
N ASP A 34 3.32 -11.44 -0.71
CA ASP A 34 3.37 -12.77 -0.10
C ASP A 34 2.40 -12.88 1.08
N ALA A 35 2.31 -11.85 1.92
CA ALA A 35 1.38 -11.82 3.04
C ALA A 35 -0.08 -11.90 2.58
N ILE A 36 -0.42 -11.23 1.48
CA ILE A 36 -1.76 -11.29 0.90
C ILE A 36 -2.09 -12.71 0.44
N TRP A 37 -1.18 -13.36 -0.31
CA TRP A 37 -1.40 -14.73 -0.77
C TRP A 37 -1.51 -15.71 0.39
N ASP A 38 -0.66 -15.56 1.41
CA ASP A 38 -0.72 -16.41 2.62
C ASP A 38 -2.05 -16.24 3.33
N PHE A 39 -2.54 -15.00 3.45
CA PHE A 39 -3.83 -14.74 4.09
C PHE A 39 -4.99 -15.36 3.32
N LEU A 40 -4.95 -15.26 2.00
CA LEU A 40 -6.00 -15.82 1.13
C LEU A 40 -6.02 -17.34 1.15
N ALA A 41 -4.88 -17.99 1.44
CA ALA A 41 -4.74 -19.43 1.49
C ALA A 41 -5.19 -20.13 0.20
N VAL A 42 -4.87 -19.51 -0.95
CA VAL A 42 -5.16 -20.05 -2.27
C VAL A 42 -3.85 -20.28 -3.04
N ASP A 43 -3.94 -20.97 -4.17
CA ASP A 43 -2.79 -21.19 -5.03
C ASP A 43 -2.61 -19.99 -5.96
N ARG A 44 -1.55 -19.19 -5.74
CA ARG A 44 -1.28 -18.00 -6.54
C ARG A 44 -0.97 -18.31 -8.00
N THR A 45 -0.67 -19.56 -8.31
CA THR A 45 -0.38 -20.01 -9.68
C THR A 45 -1.62 -20.58 -10.38
N ASP A 46 -2.74 -20.76 -9.65
CA ASP A 46 -3.99 -21.28 -10.19
C ASP A 46 -5.07 -20.20 -10.13
N PRO A 47 -5.37 -19.51 -11.25
CA PRO A 47 -6.38 -18.46 -11.27
C PRO A 47 -7.76 -18.88 -10.78
N GLU A 48 -8.14 -20.15 -10.97
CA GLU A 48 -9.45 -20.63 -10.49
C GLU A 48 -9.58 -20.56 -8.97
N SER A 49 -8.47 -20.75 -8.25
CA SER A 49 -8.49 -20.71 -6.77
C SER A 49 -8.77 -19.31 -6.24
N TRP A 50 -8.46 -18.25 -7.01
CA TRP A 50 -8.62 -16.87 -6.56
C TRP A 50 -10.08 -16.51 -6.26
N TYR A 51 -11.02 -17.13 -6.99
CA TYR A 51 -12.45 -16.83 -6.85
C TYR A 51 -13.11 -17.56 -5.68
N LYS A 52 -12.35 -18.43 -5.00
CA LYS A 52 -12.77 -19.13 -3.79
C LYS A 52 -12.24 -18.48 -2.52
N ALA A 53 -11.43 -17.44 -2.67
CA ALA A 53 -10.79 -16.77 -1.55
C ALA A 53 -11.81 -15.98 -0.70
N PRO A 54 -11.52 -15.76 0.59
CA PRO A 54 -12.41 -14.99 1.48
C PRO A 54 -12.26 -13.49 1.24
N ILE A 55 -12.69 -13.03 0.08
CA ILE A 55 -12.59 -11.63 -0.34
C ILE A 55 -13.99 -11.01 -0.31
N SER A 56 -14.11 -9.83 0.27
CA SER A 56 -15.38 -9.08 0.24
C SER A 56 -15.68 -8.62 -1.18
N LYS A 57 -16.92 -8.18 -1.41
CA LYS A 57 -17.33 -7.66 -2.73
C LYS A 57 -16.48 -6.48 -3.20
N ALA A 58 -15.91 -5.74 -2.26
CA ALA A 58 -15.04 -4.61 -2.57
C ALA A 58 -13.56 -4.99 -2.68
N GLY A 59 -13.24 -6.28 -2.62
CA GLY A 59 -11.86 -6.77 -2.67
C GLY A 59 -11.07 -6.58 -1.40
N MET A 60 -11.69 -6.13 -0.32
CA MET A 60 -10.97 -5.88 0.94
C MET A 60 -10.69 -7.16 1.70
N LEU A 61 -9.49 -7.22 2.29
CA LEU A 61 -9.03 -8.33 3.11
C LEU A 61 -8.99 -7.90 4.57
N GLU A 62 -9.42 -8.80 5.46
CA GLU A 62 -9.45 -8.56 6.90
C GLU A 62 -8.10 -8.89 7.55
N MET A 63 -7.00 -8.39 6.98
CA MET A 63 -5.64 -8.62 7.49
C MET A 63 -5.01 -7.29 7.91
N TYR A 64 -5.40 -6.78 9.07
CA TYR A 64 -4.95 -5.45 9.51
C TYR A 64 -3.61 -5.47 10.25
N PRO A 65 -3.39 -6.34 11.25
CA PRO A 65 -2.20 -6.28 12.08
C PRO A 65 -1.05 -7.12 11.51
N HIS A 66 -0.64 -6.83 10.27
CA HIS A 66 0.45 -7.58 9.65
C HIS A 66 1.73 -6.75 9.57
N GLN A 67 2.87 -7.37 9.94
CA GLN A 67 4.15 -6.68 9.98
C GLN A 67 4.55 -6.10 8.61
N ALA A 68 4.26 -6.84 7.52
CA ALA A 68 4.60 -6.37 6.18
C ALA A 68 3.88 -5.06 5.81
N LEU A 69 2.63 -4.89 6.24
CA LEU A 69 1.89 -3.64 6.06
C LEU A 69 2.50 -2.53 6.91
N TRP A 70 2.85 -2.86 8.16
CA TRP A 70 3.47 -1.91 9.07
C TRP A 70 4.81 -1.40 8.53
N ASP A 71 5.63 -2.29 8.01
CA ASP A 71 6.95 -1.95 7.48
C ASP A 71 6.87 -0.93 6.34
N ASN A 72 5.86 -1.04 5.49
CA ASN A 72 5.64 -0.06 4.42
C ASN A 72 5.09 1.25 4.97
N ARG A 73 4.09 1.18 5.82
CA ARG A 73 3.47 2.36 6.41
C ARG A 73 4.46 3.20 7.21
N GLN A 74 5.39 2.55 7.91
CA GLN A 74 6.38 3.21 8.74
C GLN A 74 7.74 3.37 8.05
N HIS A 75 7.83 3.12 6.76
CA HIS A 75 9.08 3.31 6.03
C HIS A 75 9.50 4.79 6.10
N PRO A 76 10.79 5.07 6.39
CA PRO A 76 11.25 6.46 6.55
C PRO A 76 10.90 7.38 5.39
N LYS A 77 10.97 6.90 4.16
CA LYS A 77 10.65 7.72 2.99
C LYS A 77 9.15 8.04 2.93
N VAL A 78 8.28 7.11 3.31
CA VAL A 78 6.83 7.35 3.40
C VAL A 78 6.54 8.38 4.50
N TYR A 79 7.12 8.21 5.67
CA TYR A 79 6.96 9.15 6.78
C TYR A 79 7.42 10.56 6.38
N GLU A 80 8.59 10.66 5.75
CA GLU A 80 9.15 11.96 5.35
C GLU A 80 8.25 12.64 4.30
N ALA A 81 7.70 11.88 3.35
CA ALA A 81 6.79 12.44 2.34
C ALA A 81 5.57 13.10 3.01
N PHE A 82 4.94 12.42 3.97
CA PHE A 82 3.81 13.00 4.69
C PHE A 82 4.22 14.18 5.55
N SER A 83 5.40 14.11 6.19
CA SER A 83 5.92 15.22 6.98
C SER A 83 6.13 16.47 6.13
N GLU A 84 6.63 16.31 4.90
CA GLU A 84 6.84 17.43 3.99
C GLU A 84 5.52 18.04 3.53
N ILE A 85 4.52 17.20 3.24
CA ILE A 85 3.18 17.68 2.82
C ILE A 85 2.50 18.47 3.94
N TRP A 86 2.54 17.96 5.15
CA TRP A 86 1.83 18.57 6.28
C TRP A 86 2.66 19.60 7.05
N GLY A 87 3.97 19.68 6.77
CA GLY A 87 4.86 20.63 7.44
C GLY A 87 5.07 20.34 8.92
N THR A 88 4.91 19.10 9.34
CA THR A 88 5.12 18.66 10.72
C THR A 88 5.54 17.20 10.77
N LYS A 89 6.27 16.85 11.84
CA LYS A 89 6.61 15.45 12.11
C LYS A 89 5.64 14.78 13.07
N GLU A 90 4.72 15.53 13.63
CA GLU A 90 3.69 15.02 14.53
C GLU A 90 2.51 14.49 13.70
N LEU A 91 2.59 13.23 13.33
CA LEU A 91 1.63 12.58 12.45
C LEU A 91 0.93 11.42 13.15
N TRP A 92 -0.36 11.30 12.89
CA TRP A 92 -1.13 10.13 13.29
C TRP A 92 -0.96 9.05 12.23
N VAL A 93 -0.96 7.80 12.68
CA VAL A 93 -0.92 6.66 11.78
C VAL A 93 -2.16 5.79 12.02
N SER A 94 -2.76 5.34 10.93
CA SER A 94 -3.91 4.43 10.99
C SER A 94 -3.51 3.06 10.45
N PHE A 95 -4.41 2.08 10.62
CA PHE A 95 -4.23 0.78 10.00
C PHE A 95 -4.40 0.88 8.49
N ASP A 96 -3.62 0.09 7.79
CA ASP A 96 -3.77 -0.10 6.35
C ASP A 96 -4.79 -1.19 6.06
N ARG A 97 -5.23 -1.21 4.82
CA ARG A 97 -6.06 -2.30 4.30
C ARG A 97 -5.40 -2.84 3.05
N ALA A 98 -5.44 -4.16 2.92
CA ALA A 98 -5.02 -4.83 1.70
C ALA A 98 -6.24 -5.15 0.86
N ASN A 99 -6.08 -5.12 -0.45
CA ASN A 99 -7.12 -5.46 -1.40
C ASN A 99 -6.60 -6.50 -2.38
N MET A 100 -7.49 -7.38 -2.81
CA MET A 100 -7.21 -8.29 -3.91
C MET A 100 -8.44 -8.33 -4.81
N ASN A 101 -8.25 -7.98 -6.06
CA ASN A 101 -9.32 -7.89 -7.04
C ASN A 101 -8.97 -8.78 -8.23
N PRO A 102 -9.44 -10.04 -8.25
CA PRO A 102 -9.21 -10.90 -9.40
C PRO A 102 -9.90 -10.33 -10.65
N PRO A 103 -9.44 -10.70 -11.84
CA PRO A 103 -10.08 -10.22 -13.08
C PRO A 103 -11.57 -10.54 -13.10
N ALA A 104 -12.35 -9.62 -13.64
CA ALA A 104 -13.80 -9.81 -13.75
C ALA A 104 -14.13 -11.01 -14.65
N ARG A 105 -15.17 -11.75 -14.26
CA ARG A 105 -15.70 -12.87 -15.03
C ARG A 105 -17.12 -12.57 -15.50
N PRO A 106 -17.50 -13.09 -16.71
CA PRO A 106 -18.86 -12.96 -17.20
C PRO A 106 -19.87 -13.63 -16.27
#